data_e0f523b454b375baa9446491d00afcb9
#
_entry.id   e0f523b454b375baa9446491d00afcb9
#
_cell.length_a   1.000
_cell.length_b   1.000
_cell.length_c   1.000
_cell.angle_alpha   90.00
_cell.angle_beta   90.00
_cell.angle_gamma   90.00
#
_symmetry.space_group_name_H-M   'P 1'
#
loop_
_entity.id
_entity.type
_entity.pdbx_description
1 polymer ?
#
loop_
_entity_poly.entity_id
_entity_poly.type
_entity_poly.pdbx_seq_one_letter_code
_entity_poly.pdbx_strand_id
1 'polypeptide(L)'
;MARVAILRNEVPDAAMASRFEREIADALRHAGPSDTPFACAILDEGLHAEIEIELPGWTERLVIPYPAGAGEVRRAVRRLLQDLGLDDEVETFHVVEGRAATDR
;
A
#
# COMPACT_ATOMS: atom_id res chain seq x y z
N MET A 1 -3.07 7.14 13.13
CA MET A 1 -3.53 6.53 11.89
C MET A 1 -3.07 7.40 10.72
N ALA A 2 -2.54 6.78 9.68
CA ALA A 2 -2.04 7.52 8.54
C ALA A 2 -3.17 8.20 7.78
N ARG A 3 -2.85 9.30 7.10
CA ARG A 3 -3.81 10.01 6.26
C ARG A 3 -3.55 9.67 4.81
N VAL A 4 -4.58 9.22 4.11
CA VAL A 4 -4.45 8.76 2.73
C VAL A 4 -5.33 9.60 1.83
N ALA A 5 -4.74 10.20 0.80
CA ALA A 5 -5.47 10.96 -0.20
C ALA A 5 -5.30 10.29 -1.56
N ILE A 6 -6.41 9.96 -2.21
CA ILE A 6 -6.38 9.45 -3.57
C ILE A 6 -6.62 10.64 -4.51
N LEU A 7 -5.58 11.07 -5.17
CA LEU A 7 -5.63 12.28 -5.99
C LEU A 7 -6.17 12.03 -7.39
N ARG A 8 -6.08 10.79 -7.85
CA ARG A 8 -6.42 10.46 -9.22
C ARG A 8 -6.67 8.96 -9.32
N ASN A 9 -7.70 8.57 -10.06
CA ASN A 9 -7.99 7.17 -10.28
C ASN A 9 -8.51 7.01 -11.71
N GLU A 10 -7.69 6.44 -12.57
CA GLU A 10 -8.01 6.29 -13.98
C GLU A 10 -8.50 4.89 -14.34
N VAL A 11 -8.68 3.99 -13.37
CA VAL A 11 -9.13 2.64 -13.64
C VAL A 11 -10.48 2.70 -14.34
N PRO A 12 -10.61 2.09 -15.55
CA PRO A 12 -11.83 2.27 -16.35
C PRO A 12 -13.08 1.62 -15.77
N ASP A 13 -12.94 0.50 -15.09
CA ASP A 13 -14.07 -0.20 -14.49
C ASP A 13 -14.38 0.42 -13.14
N ALA A 14 -15.60 0.95 -12.97
CA ALA A 14 -15.96 1.69 -11.76
C ALA A 14 -15.87 0.84 -10.49
N ALA A 15 -16.29 -0.42 -10.58
CA ALA A 15 -16.23 -1.31 -9.41
C ALA A 15 -14.79 -1.62 -9.03
N MET A 16 -13.95 -1.85 -10.03
CA MET A 16 -12.53 -2.11 -9.80
C MET A 16 -11.85 -0.86 -9.29
N ALA A 17 -12.19 0.32 -9.83
CA ALA A 17 -11.63 1.58 -9.37
C ALA A 17 -11.90 1.80 -7.89
N SER A 18 -13.15 1.59 -7.46
CA SER A 18 -13.52 1.74 -6.06
C SER A 18 -12.77 0.74 -5.18
N ARG A 19 -12.63 -0.48 -5.66
CA ARG A 19 -11.93 -1.51 -4.89
C ARG A 19 -10.46 -1.18 -4.74
N PHE A 20 -9.82 -0.66 -5.81
CA PHE A 20 -8.41 -0.24 -5.72
C PHE A 20 -8.23 0.82 -4.64
N GLU A 21 -9.09 1.84 -4.64
CA GLU A 21 -8.98 2.90 -3.64
C GLU A 21 -9.13 2.35 -2.23
N ARG A 22 -10.12 1.48 -2.02
CA ARG A 22 -10.36 0.92 -0.71
C ARG A 22 -9.18 0.08 -0.24
N GLU A 23 -8.64 -0.76 -1.12
CA GLU A 23 -7.53 -1.63 -0.75
C GLU A 23 -6.25 -0.85 -0.47
N ILE A 24 -5.98 0.20 -1.25
CA ILE A 24 -4.84 1.07 -1.00
C ILE A 24 -4.99 1.74 0.36
N ALA A 25 -6.16 2.31 0.62
CA ALA A 25 -6.41 2.99 1.88
C ALA A 25 -6.26 2.05 3.07
N ASP A 26 -6.80 0.81 2.94
CA ASP A 26 -6.67 -0.18 4.00
C ASP A 26 -5.21 -0.51 4.29
N ALA A 27 -4.42 -0.68 3.23
CA ALA A 27 -3.02 -1.05 3.40
C ALA A 27 -2.21 0.09 4.01
N LEU A 28 -2.48 1.33 3.61
CA LEU A 28 -1.68 2.47 4.07
C LEU A 28 -2.10 3.01 5.43
N ARG A 29 -3.32 2.67 5.86
CA ARG A 29 -3.89 3.27 7.08
C ARG A 29 -3.01 3.07 8.30
N HIS A 30 -2.36 1.93 8.39
CA HIS A 30 -1.56 1.58 9.55
C HIS A 30 -0.05 1.68 9.28
N ALA A 31 0.33 2.29 8.18
CA ALA A 31 1.74 2.37 7.80
C ALA A 31 2.42 3.56 8.43
N GLY A 32 3.62 3.36 8.91
CA GLY A 32 4.45 4.43 9.44
C GLY A 32 3.92 5.03 10.73
N PRO A 33 4.51 6.14 11.15
CA PRO A 33 4.02 6.85 12.34
C PRO A 33 2.63 7.40 12.11
N SER A 34 1.92 7.63 13.22
CA SER A 34 0.60 8.25 13.17
C SER A 34 0.66 9.55 12.38
N ASP A 35 -0.39 9.81 11.61
CA ASP A 35 -0.55 11.02 10.82
C ASP A 35 0.43 11.16 9.67
N THR A 36 1.11 10.08 9.28
CA THR A 36 1.92 10.10 8.07
C THR A 36 1.01 10.38 6.87
N PRO A 37 1.33 11.41 6.07
CA PRO A 37 0.51 11.71 4.90
C PRO A 37 0.97 10.88 3.71
N PHE A 38 0.01 10.25 3.03
CA PHE A 38 0.25 9.54 1.77
C PHE A 38 -0.65 10.15 0.71
N ALA A 39 -0.10 10.38 -0.47
CA ALA A 39 -0.88 10.80 -1.63
C ALA A 39 -0.70 9.76 -2.71
N CYS A 40 -1.79 9.33 -3.32
CA CYS A 40 -1.75 8.24 -4.30
C CYS A 40 -2.40 8.65 -5.60
N ALA A 41 -1.85 8.16 -6.71
CA ALA A 41 -2.46 8.29 -8.03
C ALA A 41 -2.50 6.91 -8.65
N ILE A 42 -3.63 6.56 -9.27
CA ILE A 42 -3.82 5.29 -9.94
C ILE A 42 -3.99 5.60 -11.42
N LEU A 43 -3.01 5.17 -12.21
CA LEU A 43 -2.96 5.49 -13.64
C LEU A 43 -3.30 4.26 -14.45
N ASP A 44 -4.05 4.45 -15.53
CA ASP A 44 -4.42 3.36 -16.43
C ASP A 44 -3.40 3.26 -17.54
N GLU A 45 -2.71 2.11 -17.63
CA GLU A 45 -1.70 1.87 -18.63
C GLU A 45 -2.14 0.81 -19.65
N GLY A 46 -3.44 0.53 -19.73
CA GLY A 46 -4.00 -0.40 -20.72
C GLY A 46 -4.09 -1.82 -20.19
N LEU A 47 -2.98 -2.51 -20.02
CA LEU A 47 -2.96 -3.89 -19.54
C LEU A 47 -2.74 -3.98 -18.05
N HIS A 48 -2.42 -2.87 -17.41
CA HIS A 48 -2.17 -2.82 -15.98
C HIS A 48 -2.45 -1.42 -15.47
N ALA A 49 -2.54 -1.29 -14.15
CA ALA A 49 -2.57 0.00 -13.49
C ALA A 49 -1.21 0.27 -12.88
N GLU A 50 -0.81 1.53 -12.89
CA GLU A 50 0.38 1.96 -12.17
C GLU A 50 -0.07 2.78 -10.97
N ILE A 51 0.32 2.35 -9.77
CA ILE A 51 -0.04 3.04 -8.53
C ILE A 51 1.18 3.80 -8.06
N GLU A 52 1.05 5.13 -7.99
CA GLU A 52 2.10 5.99 -7.44
C GLU A 52 1.72 6.35 -6.02
N ILE A 53 2.63 6.10 -5.10
CA ILE A 53 2.42 6.42 -3.69
C ILE A 53 3.47 7.43 -3.29
N GLU A 54 3.02 8.62 -2.94
CA GLU A 54 3.88 9.71 -2.53
C GLU A 54 4.00 9.71 -1.02
N LEU A 55 5.25 9.54 -0.55
CA LEU A 55 5.58 9.61 0.86
C LEU A 55 6.36 10.89 1.12
N PRO A 56 6.50 11.32 2.38
CA PRO A 56 7.36 12.47 2.65
C PRO A 56 8.79 12.20 2.15
N GLY A 57 9.21 12.95 1.17
CA GLY A 57 10.57 12.89 0.65
C GLY A 57 10.80 12.05 -0.58
N TRP A 58 9.86 11.15 -0.96
CA TRP A 58 10.05 10.35 -2.18
C TRP A 58 8.74 9.74 -2.66
N THR A 59 8.77 9.14 -3.85
CA THR A 59 7.62 8.49 -4.47
C THR A 59 7.97 7.05 -4.81
N GLU A 60 7.04 6.13 -4.52
CA GLU A 60 7.15 4.74 -4.90
C GLU A 60 6.10 4.40 -5.95
N ARG A 61 6.36 3.36 -6.74
CA ARG A 61 5.45 2.92 -7.79
C ARG A 61 5.25 1.42 -7.76
N LEU A 62 4.01 1.02 -8.05
CA LEU A 62 3.63 -0.39 -8.15
C LEU A 62 2.92 -0.61 -9.47
N VAL A 63 3.06 -1.79 -10.03
CA VAL A 63 2.32 -2.21 -11.23
C VAL A 63 1.38 -3.33 -10.83
N ILE A 64 0.10 -3.15 -11.14
CA ILE A 64 -0.94 -4.15 -10.86
C ILE A 64 -1.56 -4.57 -12.19
N PRO A 65 -1.31 -5.79 -12.66
CA PRO A 65 -1.90 -6.26 -13.91
C PRO A 65 -3.42 -6.39 -13.81
N TYR A 66 -4.09 -6.13 -14.91
CA TYR A 66 -5.54 -6.35 -15.00
C TYR A 66 -5.81 -7.77 -15.48
N PRO A 67 -6.92 -8.38 -15.05
CA PRO A 67 -7.77 -7.92 -13.95
C PRO A 67 -7.12 -8.27 -12.62
N ALA A 68 -7.35 -7.44 -11.62
CA ALA A 68 -6.81 -7.66 -10.29
C ALA A 68 -7.88 -8.34 -9.43
N GLY A 69 -7.49 -9.40 -8.74
CA GLY A 69 -8.39 -10.11 -7.85
C GLY A 69 -8.58 -9.38 -6.53
N ALA A 70 -9.57 -9.84 -5.75
CA ALA A 70 -9.87 -9.26 -4.46
C ALA A 70 -8.64 -9.38 -3.54
N GLY A 71 -8.26 -8.27 -2.92
CA GLY A 71 -7.14 -8.23 -2.00
C GLY A 71 -5.78 -8.15 -2.66
N GLU A 72 -5.71 -8.24 -3.98
CA GLU A 72 -4.42 -8.25 -4.67
C GLU A 72 -3.68 -6.92 -4.51
N VAL A 73 -4.40 -5.81 -4.66
CA VAL A 73 -3.82 -4.48 -4.50
C VAL A 73 -3.34 -4.28 -3.07
N ARG A 74 -4.16 -4.66 -2.10
CA ARG A 74 -3.80 -4.53 -0.69
C ARG A 74 -2.52 -5.30 -0.38
N ARG A 75 -2.43 -6.54 -0.87
CA ARG A 75 -1.24 -7.36 -0.63
C ARG A 75 0.01 -6.75 -1.27
N ALA A 76 -0.15 -6.20 -2.48
CA ALA A 76 0.99 -5.59 -3.17
C ALA A 76 1.48 -4.35 -2.43
N VAL A 77 0.56 -3.51 -1.98
CA VAL A 77 0.92 -2.31 -1.23
C VAL A 77 1.56 -2.69 0.10
N ARG A 78 1.01 -3.68 0.79
CA ARG A 78 1.58 -4.11 2.06
C ARG A 78 2.99 -4.69 1.88
N ARG A 79 3.21 -5.42 0.81
CA ARG A 79 4.56 -5.92 0.53
C ARG A 79 5.54 -4.78 0.32
N LEU A 80 5.13 -3.75 -0.41
CA LEU A 80 5.97 -2.57 -0.59
C LEU A 80 6.29 -1.92 0.76
N LEU A 81 5.29 -1.78 1.61
CA LEU A 81 5.51 -1.18 2.93
C LEU A 81 6.44 -2.01 3.79
N GLN A 82 6.35 -3.33 3.71
CA GLN A 82 7.28 -4.20 4.41
C GLN A 82 8.70 -4.02 3.91
N ASP A 83 8.87 -3.93 2.61
CA ASP A 83 10.20 -3.72 2.01
C ASP A 83 10.80 -2.39 2.43
N LEU A 84 9.96 -1.38 2.67
CA LEU A 84 10.40 -0.07 3.12
C LEU A 84 10.51 0.04 4.64
N GLY A 85 10.13 -1.01 5.37
CA GLY A 85 10.17 -0.97 6.83
C GLY A 85 9.08 -0.13 7.46
N LEU A 86 7.96 0.05 6.76
CA LEU A 86 6.88 0.90 7.22
C LEU A 86 5.64 0.14 7.68
N ASP A 87 5.64 -1.18 7.60
CA ASP A 87 4.49 -1.97 8.01
C ASP A 87 4.60 -2.29 9.50
N ASP A 88 3.83 -1.57 10.31
CA ASP A 88 3.89 -1.71 11.77
C ASP A 88 3.47 -3.09 12.24
N GLU A 89 2.61 -3.76 11.50
CA GLU A 89 2.19 -5.10 11.91
C GLU A 89 3.34 -6.09 11.88
N VAL A 90 4.26 -5.91 10.97
CA VAL A 90 5.42 -6.78 10.89
C VAL A 90 6.32 -6.58 12.10
N GLU A 91 6.46 -5.35 12.54
CA GLU A 91 7.30 -5.05 13.68
C GLU A 91 6.83 -5.69 14.96
N THR A 92 5.55 -5.90 15.09
CA THR A 92 5.04 -6.47 16.31
C THR A 92 5.29 -7.95 16.40
N PHE A 93 5.74 -8.53 15.35
CA PHE A 93 6.00 -9.91 15.36
C PHE A 93 7.28 -10.28 15.87
N HIS A 94 8.15 -9.71 15.62
CA HIS A 94 9.25 -10.21 15.95
C HIS A 94 9.91 -9.73 16.91
N VAL A 95 9.71 -9.43 17.29
CA VAL A 95 10.29 -8.95 18.26
C VAL A 95 10.45 -9.80 19.30
N VAL A 96 10.53 -10.27 19.22
CA VAL A 96 10.21 -10.92 19.99
C VAL A 96 10.95 -11.82 20.02
N GLU A 97 11.26 -11.66 19.74
CA GLU A 97 11.37 -12.07 19.78
C GLU A 97 11.94 -12.16 19.51
N GLY A 98 12.44 -12.28 19.56
CA GLY A 98 12.46 -12.13 19.46
C GLY A 98 13.08 -12.47 19.39
N ARG A 99 13.54 -12.49 19.55
CA ARG A 99 13.57 -12.58 19.71
C ARG A 99 13.72 -13.01 19.56
N ALA A 100 14.22 -13.31 19.61
CA ALA A 100 13.93 -13.52 19.65
C ALA A 100 14.27 -13.98 19.50
N ALA A 101 14.85 -14.22 19.58
CA ALA A 101 14.67 -14.36 19.56
C ALA A 101 15.12 -14.78 19.48
N THR A 102 15.82 -14.85 19.56
CA THR A 102 15.72 -14.94 19.59
C THR A 102 16.01 -15.39 19.51
N ASP A 103 16.69 -15.47 19.51
CA ASP A 103 16.43 -15.61 19.59
C ASP A 103 16.71 -16.04 19.49
N ARG A 104 17.27 -16.10 19.44
CA ARG A 104 17.20 -16.20 19.59
C ARG A 104 17.21 -16.44 19.70
#